data_fd0e0a5d565ef45bec4588daeae12969
#
_entry.id   fd0e0a5d565ef45bec4588daeae12969
#
_cell.length_a   1.000
_cell.length_b   1.000
_cell.length_c   1.000
_cell.angle_alpha   90.00
_cell.angle_beta   90.00
_cell.angle_gamma   90.00
#
_symmetry.space_group_name_H-M   'P 1'
#
loop_
_entity.id
_entity.type
_entity.pdbx_description
1 polymer ?
#
loop_
_entity_poly.entity_id
_entity_poly.type
_entity_poly.pdbx_seq_one_letter_code
_entity_poly.pdbx_strand_id
1 'polypeptide(L)'
;MSIFDTPIERRDSDSIKWGKYAGRDVLPLWVADMDFAAPPPVLTALRRRIEHGVFGYGGPWPALTESVLAHLEGEYDWRIEADWIVWLPGLVTGLNVACRAVDGEVLTATPIYPPFLSAPRFSGRKLNRFELACADGRWQWDKIALQNASTAATRLF
;
A
#
# COMPACT_ATOMS: atom_id res chain seq x y z
N MET A 1 -30.20 3.15 8.63
CA MET A 1 -29.34 1.97 8.50
C MET A 1 -28.13 2.39 7.70
N SER A 2 -26.93 2.28 8.25
CA SER A 2 -25.70 2.66 7.56
C SER A 2 -25.33 1.58 6.54
N ILE A 3 -24.60 1.97 5.46
CA ILE A 3 -24.01 0.98 4.53
C ILE A 3 -23.04 0.01 5.25
N PHE A 4 -22.57 0.37 6.42
CA PHE A 4 -21.69 -0.46 7.26
C PHE A 4 -22.44 -1.47 8.13
N ASP A 5 -23.78 -1.38 8.22
CA ASP A 5 -24.61 -2.28 9.03
C ASP A 5 -25.04 -3.53 8.25
N THR A 6 -24.76 -3.58 6.94
CA THR A 6 -25.16 -4.69 6.07
C THR A 6 -23.97 -5.57 5.78
N PRO A 7 -23.88 -6.77 6.37
CA PRO A 7 -22.85 -7.75 6.04
C PRO A 7 -22.93 -8.16 4.57
N ILE A 8 -21.76 -8.23 3.92
CA ILE A 8 -21.65 -8.74 2.55
C ILE A 8 -20.99 -10.11 2.62
N GLU A 9 -21.69 -11.14 2.14
CA GLU A 9 -21.12 -12.48 2.08
C GLU A 9 -20.03 -12.53 1.00
N ARG A 10 -18.84 -12.95 1.41
CA ARG A 10 -17.66 -13.05 0.55
C ARG A 10 -17.00 -14.43 0.58
N ARG A 11 -17.56 -15.36 1.38
CA ARG A 11 -17.15 -16.76 1.33
C ARG A 11 -17.55 -17.33 -0.03
N ASP A 12 -16.83 -18.32 -0.47
CA ASP A 12 -17.10 -19.00 -1.76
C ASP A 12 -17.06 -18.05 -2.99
N SER A 13 -16.29 -16.96 -2.87
CA SER A 13 -16.02 -16.02 -3.96
C SER A 13 -14.53 -16.08 -4.37
N ASP A 14 -14.13 -15.24 -5.30
CA ASP A 14 -12.73 -15.05 -5.71
C ASP A 14 -11.88 -14.26 -4.69
N SER A 15 -12.40 -14.01 -3.49
CA SER A 15 -11.72 -13.27 -2.44
C SER A 15 -10.52 -14.04 -1.88
N ILE A 16 -9.31 -13.56 -2.15
CA ILE A 16 -8.07 -14.10 -1.56
C ILE A 16 -8.12 -14.01 -0.02
N LYS A 17 -8.73 -12.97 0.53
CA LYS A 17 -8.87 -12.77 1.97
C LYS A 17 -9.63 -13.93 2.62
N TRP A 18 -10.79 -14.25 2.10
CA TRP A 18 -11.67 -15.28 2.62
C TRP A 18 -11.25 -16.69 2.16
N GLY A 19 -10.76 -16.84 0.94
CA GLY A 19 -10.30 -18.11 0.39
C GLY A 19 -9.13 -18.75 1.14
N LYS A 20 -8.26 -17.95 1.76
CA LYS A 20 -7.11 -18.45 2.56
C LYS A 20 -7.52 -19.39 3.69
N TYR A 21 -8.69 -19.20 4.26
CA TYR A 21 -9.21 -19.97 5.38
C TYR A 21 -10.50 -20.72 5.04
N ALA A 22 -10.74 -21.03 3.75
CA ALA A 22 -11.89 -21.76 3.30
C ALA A 22 -12.07 -23.07 4.10
N GLY A 23 -13.30 -23.38 4.53
CA GLY A 23 -13.62 -24.56 5.34
C GLY A 23 -13.16 -24.48 6.80
N ARG A 24 -12.66 -23.35 7.28
CA ARG A 24 -12.25 -23.13 8.68
C ARG A 24 -13.08 -22.03 9.32
N ASP A 25 -13.37 -22.18 10.60
CA ASP A 25 -14.02 -21.11 11.39
C ASP A 25 -12.97 -20.08 11.85
N VAL A 26 -12.50 -19.26 10.90
CA VAL A 26 -11.51 -18.22 11.13
C VAL A 26 -11.99 -16.94 10.49
N LEU A 27 -12.08 -15.86 11.28
CA LEU A 27 -12.33 -14.52 10.78
C LEU A 27 -11.01 -13.95 10.17
N PRO A 28 -10.93 -13.71 8.86
CA PRO A 28 -9.69 -13.26 8.23
C PRO A 28 -9.44 -11.77 8.46
N LEU A 29 -8.35 -11.44 9.15
CA LEU A 29 -7.89 -10.07 9.41
C LEU A 29 -6.46 -9.82 8.93
N TRP A 30 -5.95 -10.66 8.03
CA TRP A 30 -4.54 -10.68 7.65
C TRP A 30 -4.17 -9.74 6.51
N VAL A 31 -5.14 -9.19 5.79
CA VAL A 31 -4.92 -8.31 4.64
C VAL A 31 -5.86 -7.10 4.71
N ALA A 32 -5.39 -5.94 4.27
CA ALA A 32 -6.14 -4.70 4.22
C ALA A 32 -7.12 -4.71 3.03
N ASP A 33 -8.18 -5.49 3.17
CA ASP A 33 -9.27 -5.66 2.22
C ASP A 33 -10.57 -5.56 3.01
N MET A 34 -11.30 -4.46 2.81
CA MET A 34 -12.52 -4.16 3.54
C MET A 34 -13.69 -5.03 3.06
N ASP A 35 -14.55 -5.43 4.00
CA ASP A 35 -15.75 -6.22 3.72
C ASP A 35 -17.01 -5.34 3.57
N PHE A 36 -16.82 -4.06 3.29
CA PHE A 36 -17.89 -3.11 3.03
C PHE A 36 -18.03 -2.82 1.55
N ALA A 37 -19.26 -2.52 1.10
CA ALA A 37 -19.49 -2.06 -0.25
C ALA A 37 -18.70 -0.78 -0.54
N ALA A 38 -18.24 -0.63 -1.78
CA ALA A 38 -17.64 0.63 -2.21
C ALA A 38 -18.66 1.78 -2.10
N PRO A 39 -18.22 3.01 -1.77
CA PRO A 39 -19.11 4.16 -1.68
C PRO A 39 -19.90 4.40 -2.96
N PRO A 40 -21.17 4.87 -2.86
CA PRO A 40 -22.02 5.09 -4.03
C PRO A 40 -21.41 5.94 -5.15
N PRO A 41 -20.65 7.02 -4.87
CA PRO A 41 -19.98 7.79 -5.93
C PRO A 41 -18.98 6.95 -6.75
N VAL A 42 -18.24 6.05 -6.11
CA VAL A 42 -17.29 5.13 -6.77
C VAL A 42 -18.05 4.19 -7.70
N LEU A 43 -19.12 3.55 -7.19
CA LEU A 43 -19.95 2.65 -8.00
C LEU A 43 -20.59 3.38 -9.19
N THR A 44 -21.01 4.63 -9.01
CA THR A 44 -21.58 5.44 -10.08
C THR A 44 -20.55 5.77 -11.16
N ALA A 45 -19.32 6.12 -10.77
CA ALA A 45 -18.23 6.39 -11.71
C ALA A 45 -17.87 5.13 -12.53
N LEU A 46 -17.82 3.98 -11.87
CA LEU A 46 -17.56 2.69 -12.54
C LEU A 46 -18.68 2.33 -13.53
N ARG A 47 -19.97 2.50 -13.15
CA ARG A 47 -21.10 2.25 -14.07
C ARG A 47 -21.02 3.11 -15.32
N ARG A 48 -20.78 4.43 -15.17
CA ARG A 48 -20.59 5.34 -16.32
C ARG A 48 -19.45 4.87 -17.23
N ARG A 49 -18.36 4.38 -16.65
CA ARG A 49 -17.23 3.88 -17.44
C ARG A 49 -17.59 2.60 -18.21
N ILE A 50 -18.36 1.71 -17.60
CA ILE A 50 -18.87 0.49 -18.26
C ILE A 50 -19.84 0.86 -19.39
N GLU A 51 -20.76 1.79 -19.16
CA GLU A 51 -21.73 2.27 -20.17
C GLU A 51 -21.03 2.91 -21.38
N HIS A 52 -19.90 3.58 -21.19
CA HIS A 52 -19.07 4.11 -22.26
C HIS A 52 -18.52 3.00 -23.18
N GLY A 53 -18.23 1.82 -22.67
CA GLY A 53 -17.92 0.58 -23.41
C GLY A 53 -16.56 0.50 -24.08
N VAL A 54 -15.74 1.57 -24.08
CA VAL A 54 -14.41 1.56 -24.70
C VAL A 54 -13.33 1.59 -23.62
N PHE A 55 -12.57 0.50 -23.50
CA PHE A 55 -11.52 0.29 -22.49
C PHE A 55 -10.14 0.25 -23.20
N GLY A 56 -9.74 1.36 -23.77
CA GLY A 56 -8.43 1.49 -24.41
C GLY A 56 -7.31 1.80 -23.39
N TYR A 57 -6.15 2.14 -23.90
CA TYR A 57 -5.05 2.61 -23.07
C TYR A 57 -5.43 3.92 -22.39
N GLY A 58 -5.26 3.98 -21.07
CA GLY A 58 -5.49 5.17 -20.26
C GLY A 58 -4.17 5.71 -19.70
N GLY A 59 -4.16 6.97 -19.35
CA GLY A 59 -3.10 7.61 -18.59
C GLY A 59 -3.68 8.38 -17.39
N PRO A 60 -2.85 8.91 -16.51
CA PRO A 60 -3.29 9.80 -15.45
C PRO A 60 -3.91 11.05 -16.06
N TRP A 61 -5.16 11.31 -15.69
CA TRP A 61 -5.89 12.42 -16.26
C TRP A 61 -5.77 13.65 -15.33
N PRO A 62 -5.84 14.88 -15.84
CA PRO A 62 -5.59 16.08 -15.04
C PRO A 62 -6.37 16.15 -13.73
N ALA A 63 -7.69 15.87 -13.77
CA ALA A 63 -8.51 15.88 -12.57
C ALA A 63 -8.09 14.89 -11.47
N LEU A 64 -7.47 13.75 -11.83
CA LEU A 64 -6.90 12.83 -10.84
C LEU A 64 -5.67 13.46 -10.17
N THR A 65 -4.79 14.04 -10.95
CA THR A 65 -3.61 14.75 -10.44
C THR A 65 -4.02 15.89 -9.52
N GLU A 66 -4.95 16.75 -9.95
CA GLU A 66 -5.50 17.84 -9.15
C GLU A 66 -6.10 17.36 -7.82
N SER A 67 -6.85 16.24 -7.86
CA SER A 67 -7.42 15.63 -6.64
C SER A 67 -6.35 15.15 -5.68
N VAL A 68 -5.24 14.59 -6.17
CA VAL A 68 -4.11 14.16 -5.31
C VAL A 68 -3.43 15.37 -4.69
N LEU A 69 -3.15 16.42 -5.47
CA LEU A 69 -2.55 17.65 -4.97
C LEU A 69 -3.40 18.30 -3.89
N ALA A 70 -4.70 18.46 -4.15
CA ALA A 70 -5.65 19.04 -3.20
C ALA A 70 -5.77 18.21 -1.91
N HIS A 71 -5.75 16.87 -2.03
CA HIS A 71 -5.80 15.98 -0.87
C HIS A 71 -4.53 16.11 -0.01
N LEU A 72 -3.36 16.11 -0.62
CA LEU A 72 -2.09 16.24 0.11
C LEU A 72 -1.98 17.59 0.82
N GLU A 73 -2.40 18.68 0.15
CA GLU A 73 -2.41 20.00 0.77
C GLU A 73 -3.46 20.07 1.90
N GLY A 74 -4.69 19.60 1.66
CA GLY A 74 -5.79 19.72 2.63
C GLY A 74 -5.65 18.84 3.88
N GLU A 75 -5.14 17.60 3.72
CA GLU A 75 -5.06 16.64 4.83
C GLU A 75 -3.70 16.67 5.55
N TYR A 76 -2.62 17.06 4.86
CA TYR A 76 -1.27 16.94 5.38
C TYR A 76 -0.49 18.27 5.38
N ASP A 77 -1.08 19.37 4.92
CA ASP A 77 -0.40 20.66 4.70
C ASP A 77 0.89 20.48 3.86
N TRP A 78 0.82 19.56 2.90
CA TRP A 78 1.95 19.18 2.06
C TRP A 78 1.72 19.55 0.61
N ARG A 79 2.37 20.66 0.18
CA ARG A 79 2.33 21.13 -1.20
C ARG A 79 3.41 20.47 -2.02
N ILE A 80 2.99 19.84 -3.11
CA ILE A 80 3.88 19.24 -4.10
C ILE A 80 3.53 19.74 -5.50
N GLU A 81 4.45 19.59 -6.42
CA GLU A 81 4.23 19.88 -7.84
C GLU A 81 3.70 18.65 -8.58
N ALA A 82 2.89 18.84 -9.62
CA ALA A 82 2.30 17.75 -10.39
C ALA A 82 3.33 16.81 -11.02
N ASP A 83 4.47 17.34 -11.44
CA ASP A 83 5.56 16.58 -12.05
C ASP A 83 6.39 15.76 -11.04
N TRP A 84 6.14 15.92 -9.74
CA TRP A 84 6.73 15.06 -8.72
C TRP A 84 5.98 13.71 -8.60
N ILE A 85 4.78 13.60 -9.20
CA ILE A 85 3.97 12.40 -9.11
C ILE A 85 4.41 11.38 -10.16
N VAL A 86 4.85 10.22 -9.71
CA VAL A 86 5.15 9.07 -10.55
C VAL A 86 4.05 8.03 -10.39
N TRP A 87 3.28 7.80 -11.46
CA TRP A 87 2.18 6.84 -11.45
C TRP A 87 2.69 5.42 -11.63
N LEU A 88 2.32 4.53 -10.73
CA LEU A 88 2.72 3.13 -10.72
C LEU A 88 1.50 2.21 -10.55
N PRO A 89 1.52 1.00 -11.13
CA PRO A 89 0.38 0.08 -11.07
C PRO A 89 0.25 -0.65 -9.71
N GLY A 90 0.68 -0.03 -8.64
CA GLY A 90 0.51 -0.51 -7.27
C GLY A 90 1.77 -0.41 -6.42
N LEU A 91 1.57 -0.50 -5.09
CA LEU A 91 2.63 -0.33 -4.10
C LEU A 91 3.77 -1.34 -4.25
N VAL A 92 3.46 -2.61 -4.46
CA VAL A 92 4.51 -3.66 -4.57
C VAL A 92 5.41 -3.42 -5.78
N THR A 93 4.83 -2.96 -6.90
CA THR A 93 5.61 -2.51 -8.06
C THR A 93 6.51 -1.33 -7.69
N GLY A 94 5.96 -0.34 -6.96
CA GLY A 94 6.73 0.81 -6.48
C GLY A 94 7.92 0.42 -5.61
N LEU A 95 7.72 -0.50 -4.66
CA LEU A 95 8.81 -1.02 -3.81
C LEU A 95 9.93 -1.67 -4.64
N ASN A 96 9.57 -2.49 -5.64
CA ASN A 96 10.56 -3.13 -6.50
C ASN A 96 11.29 -2.10 -7.40
N VAL A 97 10.59 -1.09 -7.91
CA VAL A 97 11.20 -0.01 -8.69
C VAL A 97 12.17 0.78 -7.83
N ALA A 98 11.77 1.18 -6.61
CA ALA A 98 12.63 1.90 -5.67
C ALA A 98 13.91 1.11 -5.35
N CYS A 99 13.79 -0.19 -5.06
CA CYS A 99 14.95 -1.05 -4.79
C CYS A 99 15.89 -1.17 -6.00
N ARG A 100 15.39 -1.09 -7.24
CA ARG A 100 16.22 -1.15 -8.44
C ARG A 100 16.85 0.21 -8.79
N ALA A 101 16.20 1.29 -8.43
CA ALA A 101 16.66 2.65 -8.70
C ALA A 101 17.89 3.05 -7.86
N VAL A 102 18.16 2.37 -6.76
CA VAL A 102 19.31 2.66 -5.89
C VAL A 102 20.40 1.61 -6.03
N ASP A 103 21.64 2.02 -5.92
CA ASP A 103 22.79 1.11 -5.87
C ASP A 103 23.35 1.09 -4.45
N GLY A 104 22.83 0.18 -3.62
CA GLY A 104 23.22 0.06 -2.24
C GLY A 104 22.32 -0.89 -1.44
N GLU A 105 22.49 -0.83 -0.14
CA GLU A 105 21.73 -1.65 0.81
C GLU A 105 20.39 -0.97 1.12
N VAL A 106 19.38 -1.81 1.40
CA VAL A 106 18.06 -1.38 1.85
C VAL A 106 17.95 -1.64 3.34
N LEU A 107 17.41 -0.69 4.07
CA LEU A 107 17.13 -0.79 5.49
C LEU A 107 15.61 -0.76 5.70
N THR A 108 15.10 -1.55 6.62
CA THR A 108 13.69 -1.49 7.02
C THR A 108 13.49 -1.88 8.48
N ALA A 109 12.39 -1.40 9.06
CA ALA A 109 11.96 -1.82 10.39
C ALA A 109 11.09 -3.09 10.31
N THR A 110 11.01 -3.84 11.42
CA THR A 110 10.07 -4.96 11.59
C THR A 110 9.32 -4.81 12.93
N PRO A 111 8.05 -5.30 13.03
CA PRO A 111 7.26 -5.98 12.00
C PRO A 111 6.83 -5.05 10.87
N ILE A 112 6.71 -5.57 9.64
CA ILE A 112 6.35 -4.79 8.47
C ILE A 112 5.60 -5.66 7.44
N TYR A 113 4.90 -5.02 6.51
CA TYR A 113 4.26 -5.66 5.38
C TYR A 113 5.29 -6.47 4.55
N PRO A 114 5.06 -7.78 4.31
CA PRO A 114 6.06 -8.69 3.75
C PRO A 114 6.75 -8.24 2.45
N PRO A 115 6.09 -7.53 1.50
CA PRO A 115 6.76 -7.04 0.30
C PRO A 115 7.95 -6.10 0.54
N PHE A 116 8.01 -5.38 1.67
CA PHE A 116 9.21 -4.61 2.04
C PHE A 116 10.43 -5.50 2.31
N LEU A 117 10.20 -6.75 2.71
CA LEU A 117 11.27 -7.72 2.94
C LEU A 117 11.67 -8.46 1.65
N SER A 118 10.73 -8.65 0.72
CA SER A 118 10.98 -9.43 -0.50
C SER A 118 11.50 -8.58 -1.66
N ALA A 119 11.07 -7.31 -1.79
CA ALA A 119 11.48 -6.44 -2.89
C ALA A 119 13.00 -6.21 -2.97
N PRO A 120 13.75 -5.97 -1.88
CA PRO A 120 15.20 -5.89 -1.93
C PRO A 120 15.83 -7.17 -2.45
N ARG A 121 15.38 -8.33 -1.98
CA ARG A 121 15.88 -9.64 -2.42
C ARG A 121 15.67 -9.87 -3.91
N PHE A 122 14.45 -9.57 -4.42
CA PHE A 122 14.15 -9.70 -5.85
C PHE A 122 14.93 -8.73 -6.73
N SER A 123 15.43 -7.65 -6.14
CA SER A 123 16.26 -6.64 -6.80
C SER A 123 17.76 -6.87 -6.59
N GLY A 124 18.16 -7.98 -5.97
CA GLY A 124 19.57 -8.31 -5.69
C GLY A 124 20.21 -7.36 -4.67
N ARG A 125 19.42 -6.71 -3.81
CA ARG A 125 19.92 -5.78 -2.80
C ARG A 125 20.02 -6.47 -1.45
N LYS A 126 21.07 -6.14 -0.69
CA LYS A 126 21.19 -6.57 0.70
C LYS A 126 20.16 -5.82 1.55
N LEU A 127 19.44 -6.57 2.39
CA LEU A 127 18.46 -6.06 3.32
C LEU A 127 19.03 -6.08 4.75
N ASN A 128 19.12 -4.90 5.36
CA ASN A 128 19.35 -4.73 6.78
C ASN A 128 18.00 -4.49 7.48
N ARG A 129 17.87 -4.98 8.71
CA ARG A 129 16.64 -4.88 9.48
C ARG A 129 16.95 -4.48 10.90
N PHE A 130 16.02 -3.74 11.52
CA PHE A 130 15.98 -3.55 12.96
C PHE A 130 14.54 -3.75 13.44
N GLU A 131 14.37 -4.03 14.73
CA GLU A 131 13.07 -4.25 15.33
C GLU A 131 12.54 -2.96 15.93
N LEU A 132 11.25 -2.71 15.74
CA LEU A 132 10.53 -1.66 16.46
C LEU A 132 10.35 -2.13 17.91
N ALA A 133 10.49 -1.23 18.86
CA ALA A 133 10.16 -1.48 20.24
C ALA A 133 8.64 -1.33 20.47
N CYS A 134 8.06 -2.22 21.27
CA CYS A 134 6.71 -2.06 21.76
C CYS A 134 6.75 -1.77 23.26
N ALA A 135 6.40 -0.53 23.64
CA ALA A 135 6.32 -0.11 25.02
C ALA A 135 4.91 0.46 25.29
N ASP A 136 4.29 0.02 26.39
CA ASP A 136 2.94 0.44 26.80
C ASP A 136 1.88 0.32 25.69
N GLY A 137 1.96 -0.75 24.88
CA GLY A 137 1.05 -0.99 23.76
C GLY A 137 1.26 -0.08 22.54
N ARG A 138 2.34 0.68 22.50
CA ARG A 138 2.69 1.58 21.40
C ARG A 138 3.97 1.14 20.73
N TRP A 139 3.95 1.08 19.41
CA TRP A 139 5.13 0.85 18.59
C TRP A 139 5.98 2.11 18.50
N GLN A 140 7.26 1.97 18.72
CA GLN A 140 8.23 3.09 18.77
C GLN A 140 9.49 2.72 18.00
N TRP A 141 10.15 3.76 17.50
CA TRP A 141 11.44 3.64 16.85
C TRP A 141 12.53 3.46 17.90
N ASP A 142 13.25 2.34 17.82
CA ASP A 142 14.53 2.20 18.55
C ASP A 142 15.63 2.87 17.73
N LYS A 143 16.02 4.07 18.13
CA LYS A 143 17.03 4.88 17.44
C LYS A 143 18.41 4.21 17.46
N ILE A 144 18.74 3.48 18.52
CA ILE A 144 20.02 2.78 18.64
C ILE A 144 20.04 1.58 17.68
N ALA A 145 18.97 0.79 17.66
CA ALA A 145 18.81 -0.33 16.73
C ALA A 145 18.84 0.14 15.26
N LEU A 146 18.17 1.26 14.94
CA LEU A 146 18.20 1.90 13.63
C LEU A 146 19.63 2.29 13.23
N GLN A 147 20.38 2.96 14.12
CA GLN A 147 21.77 3.37 13.87
C GLN A 147 22.67 2.16 13.64
N ASN A 148 22.54 1.12 14.46
CA ASN A 148 23.34 -0.10 14.35
C ASN A 148 23.03 -0.90 13.08
N ALA A 149 21.80 -0.86 12.57
CA ALA A 149 21.40 -1.50 11.32
C ALA A 149 21.77 -0.70 10.07
N SER A 150 22.02 0.61 10.22
CA SER A 150 22.45 1.49 9.14
C SER A 150 23.93 1.27 8.83
N THR A 151 24.29 1.27 7.56
CA THR A 151 25.69 1.15 7.10
C THR A 151 26.03 2.30 6.15
N ALA A 152 27.31 2.45 5.86
CA ALA A 152 27.78 3.40 4.84
C ALA A 152 27.23 3.08 3.44
N ALA A 153 26.76 1.86 3.19
CA ALA A 153 26.17 1.41 1.94
C ALA A 153 24.62 1.54 1.92
N THR A 154 23.98 1.91 3.02
CA THR A 154 22.51 2.11 3.05
C THR A 154 22.13 3.28 2.15
N ARG A 155 21.19 3.04 1.22
CA ARG A 155 20.72 4.04 0.23
C ARG A 155 19.21 4.16 0.18
N LEU A 156 18.47 3.18 0.72
CA LEU A 156 17.02 3.18 0.75
C LEU A 156 16.54 2.75 2.14
N PHE A 157 15.54 3.48 2.64
CA PHE A 157 14.87 3.20 3.90
C PHE A 157 13.36 3.24 3.71
#